data_828ddc060afeb2472432624dd52f158a
#
_entry.id   828ddc060afeb2472432624dd52f158a
#
_cell.length_a   1.000
_cell.length_b   1.000
_cell.length_c   1.000
_cell.angle_alpha   90.00
_cell.angle_beta   90.00
_cell.angle_gamma   90.00
#
_symmetry.space_group_name_H-M   'P 1'
#
loop_
_entity.id
_entity.type
_entity.pdbx_description
1 polymer ?
#
loop_
_entity_poly.entity_id
_entity_poly.type
_entity_poly.pdbx_seq_one_letter_code
_entity_poly.pdbx_strand_id
1 'polypeptide(L)'
;PSVNLSNTTYTVWANNSGGSANITFTLEVIEPVAIIAYPESEITLVNGVSRGRIIPILEGGVPENWTIEPALPPGLTFINGYIIGVATTNLSTTTYTVWANNSGGAAFATFDLTVNQPTFYARYPVTRLVLEVNETMPTLRPLYYFGDNQNPVWSISPELPAGLLFENGRLSGTATEASNETNYTISVFGEMVPVELFVIIEVREEANN
;
A
#
# COMPACT_ATOMS: atom_id res chain seq x y z
N PRO A 1 7.97 -11.72 39.75
CA PRO A 1 8.75 -10.52 39.97
C PRO A 1 8.54 -9.56 38.80
N SER A 2 8.49 -8.26 39.07
CA SER A 2 8.25 -7.23 38.08
C SER A 2 9.53 -6.52 37.62
N VAL A 3 10.68 -7.01 38.07
CA VAL A 3 12.00 -6.43 37.80
C VAL A 3 12.98 -7.56 37.49
N ASN A 4 13.76 -7.38 36.43
CA ASN A 4 14.88 -8.28 36.14
C ASN A 4 15.93 -8.15 37.22
N LEU A 5 16.54 -9.24 37.60
CA LEU A 5 17.69 -9.29 38.49
C LEU A 5 18.82 -10.03 37.78
N SER A 6 19.90 -9.32 37.53
CA SER A 6 21.13 -9.96 37.03
C SER A 6 21.65 -10.94 38.08
N ASN A 7 22.41 -11.91 37.61
CA ASN A 7 22.95 -12.99 38.43
C ASN A 7 23.63 -12.42 39.69
N THR A 8 22.94 -12.52 40.83
CA THR A 8 23.36 -11.95 42.11
C THR A 8 23.59 -13.06 43.13
N THR A 9 24.74 -13.03 43.77
CA THR A 9 25.09 -14.01 44.81
C THR A 9 24.58 -13.55 46.17
N TYR A 10 23.81 -14.39 46.81
CA TYR A 10 23.29 -14.21 48.16
C TYR A 10 23.99 -15.16 49.13
N THR A 11 24.28 -14.65 50.31
CA THR A 11 24.81 -15.47 51.43
C THR A 11 23.79 -15.48 52.54
N VAL A 12 23.35 -16.66 52.95
CA VAL A 12 22.51 -16.86 54.11
C VAL A 12 23.37 -17.33 55.26
N TRP A 13 23.25 -16.69 56.40
CA TRP A 13 23.95 -16.98 57.61
C TRP A 13 23.01 -17.58 58.66
N ALA A 14 23.46 -18.62 59.31
CA ALA A 14 22.78 -19.21 60.47
C ALA A 14 23.74 -19.15 61.69
N ASN A 15 23.31 -18.49 62.74
CA ASN A 15 24.11 -18.29 63.95
C ASN A 15 23.41 -18.86 65.19
N ASN A 16 24.20 -19.47 66.06
CA ASN A 16 23.77 -19.89 67.39
C ASN A 16 24.94 -19.69 68.42
N SER A 17 24.75 -20.10 69.67
CA SER A 17 25.75 -20.00 70.73
C SER A 17 27.01 -20.86 70.49
N GLY A 18 26.94 -21.84 69.61
CA GLY A 18 28.03 -22.68 69.22
C GLY A 18 28.86 -22.22 68.00
N GLY A 19 28.41 -21.15 67.27
CA GLY A 19 29.10 -20.63 66.13
C GLY A 19 28.17 -20.19 65.01
N SER A 20 28.76 -19.92 63.83
CA SER A 20 28.04 -19.51 62.64
C SER A 20 28.40 -20.42 61.46
N ALA A 21 27.41 -20.65 60.61
CA ALA A 21 27.54 -21.31 59.31
C ALA A 21 26.89 -20.46 58.23
N ASN A 22 27.38 -20.58 57.01
CA ASN A 22 26.76 -19.88 55.86
C ASN A 22 26.65 -20.80 54.63
N ILE A 23 25.74 -20.43 53.75
CA ILE A 23 25.58 -21.01 52.42
C ILE A 23 25.39 -19.87 51.40
N THR A 24 25.94 -20.03 50.24
CA THR A 24 25.76 -19.09 49.13
C THR A 24 24.94 -19.73 48.03
N PHE A 25 24.13 -18.92 47.38
CA PHE A 25 23.39 -19.28 46.15
C PHE A 25 23.36 -18.05 45.23
N THR A 26 23.21 -18.30 43.94
CA THR A 26 22.99 -17.24 42.94
C THR A 26 21.53 -17.23 42.53
N LEU A 27 20.98 -16.03 42.39
CA LEU A 27 19.61 -15.80 41.89
C LEU A 27 19.68 -14.88 40.68
N GLU A 28 19.01 -15.28 39.61
CA GLU A 28 18.77 -14.50 38.44
C GLU A 28 17.26 -14.45 38.19
N VAL A 29 16.76 -13.29 37.81
CA VAL A 29 15.37 -13.09 37.41
C VAL A 29 15.36 -12.49 36.01
N ILE A 30 14.92 -13.28 35.06
CA ILE A 30 14.81 -12.89 33.65
C ILE A 30 13.32 -12.65 33.29
N GLU A 31 13.12 -11.85 32.26
CA GLU A 31 11.76 -11.67 31.71
C GLU A 31 11.27 -12.92 31.03
N PRO A 32 9.94 -13.14 30.94
CA PRO A 32 9.39 -14.13 30.04
C PRO A 32 9.87 -13.88 28.61
N VAL A 33 10.02 -14.94 27.83
CA VAL A 33 10.27 -14.80 26.38
C VAL A 33 9.07 -14.09 25.74
N ALA A 34 9.32 -13.20 24.80
CA ALA A 34 8.26 -12.59 24.00
C ALA A 34 7.54 -13.64 23.14
N ILE A 35 6.28 -13.42 22.86
CA ILE A 35 5.52 -14.17 21.87
C ILE A 35 5.07 -13.13 20.82
N ILE A 36 5.48 -13.32 19.58
CA ILE A 36 5.16 -12.39 18.48
C ILE A 36 4.43 -13.10 17.35
N ALA A 37 3.48 -12.42 16.76
CA ALA A 37 2.80 -12.85 15.55
C ALA A 37 2.41 -11.62 14.72
N TYR A 38 2.22 -11.78 13.42
CA TYR A 38 1.58 -10.78 12.59
C TYR A 38 0.13 -11.18 12.34
N PRO A 39 -0.81 -10.21 12.24
CA PRO A 39 -2.23 -10.49 12.04
C PRO A 39 -2.52 -11.29 10.77
N GLU A 40 -1.64 -11.18 9.79
CA GLU A 40 -1.73 -11.84 8.49
C GLU A 40 -0.42 -12.56 8.20
N SER A 41 -0.52 -13.81 7.76
CA SER A 41 0.63 -14.59 7.27
C SER A 41 1.03 -14.23 5.84
N GLU A 42 0.11 -13.65 5.08
CA GLU A 42 0.29 -13.20 3.70
C GLU A 42 -0.12 -11.72 3.60
N ILE A 43 0.84 -10.86 3.36
CA ILE A 43 0.66 -9.41 3.28
C ILE A 43 0.83 -8.98 1.82
N THR A 44 -0.22 -8.43 1.25
CA THR A 44 -0.17 -7.87 -0.11
C THR A 44 -0.28 -6.35 -0.04
N LEU A 45 0.70 -5.67 -0.60
CA LEU A 45 0.74 -4.23 -0.79
C LEU A 45 0.62 -3.88 -2.26
N VAL A 46 0.33 -2.62 -2.54
CA VAL A 46 0.36 -2.05 -3.89
C VAL A 46 1.41 -0.95 -3.92
N ASN A 47 2.29 -1.01 -4.90
CA ASN A 47 3.34 -0.02 -5.11
C ASN A 47 2.73 1.40 -5.20
N GLY A 48 3.31 2.36 -4.50
CA GLY A 48 2.83 3.74 -4.45
C GLY A 48 1.58 3.96 -3.57
N VAL A 49 1.00 2.90 -2.97
CA VAL A 49 -0.22 3.00 -2.15
C VAL A 49 0.05 2.69 -0.69
N SER A 50 -0.34 3.61 0.20
CA SER A 50 -0.22 3.38 1.63
C SER A 50 -1.30 2.42 2.14
N ARG A 51 -0.89 1.38 2.87
CA ARG A 51 -1.80 0.48 3.59
C ARG A 51 -1.97 0.89 5.07
N GLY A 52 -1.14 1.80 5.56
CA GLY A 52 -1.03 2.10 6.97
C GLY A 52 0.06 1.28 7.66
N ARG A 53 -0.07 1.10 8.97
CA ARG A 53 0.91 0.34 9.77
C ARG A 53 0.56 -1.14 9.82
N ILE A 54 1.56 -1.99 9.64
CA ILE A 54 1.48 -3.41 9.96
C ILE A 54 2.06 -3.56 11.36
N ILE A 55 1.23 -4.01 12.30
CA ILE A 55 1.51 -4.00 13.73
C ILE A 55 1.58 -5.45 14.21
N PRO A 56 2.66 -5.88 14.87
CA PRO A 56 2.72 -7.23 15.44
C PRO A 56 1.77 -7.37 16.64
N ILE A 57 1.27 -8.56 16.83
CA ILE A 57 0.66 -9.00 18.08
C ILE A 57 1.80 -9.38 19.00
N LEU A 58 1.80 -8.86 20.22
CA LEU A 58 2.84 -9.08 21.22
C LEU A 58 2.23 -9.55 22.51
N GLU A 59 2.74 -10.67 23.02
CA GLU A 59 2.41 -11.24 24.32
C GLU A 59 3.70 -11.64 25.06
N GLY A 60 3.60 -11.92 26.35
CA GLY A 60 4.75 -12.31 27.18
C GLY A 60 5.64 -11.14 27.56
N GLY A 61 6.95 -11.32 27.42
CA GLY A 61 7.95 -10.29 27.75
C GLY A 61 8.07 -9.22 26.68
N VAL A 62 8.51 -8.04 27.07
CA VAL A 62 8.72 -6.91 26.14
C VAL A 62 10.04 -7.09 25.41
N PRO A 63 10.08 -7.07 24.06
CA PRO A 63 11.32 -7.15 23.32
C PRO A 63 12.18 -5.90 23.49
N GLU A 64 13.47 -6.09 23.70
CA GLU A 64 14.49 -5.04 23.74
C GLU A 64 15.08 -4.77 22.35
N ASN A 65 15.18 -5.81 21.53
CA ASN A 65 15.71 -5.75 20.17
C ASN A 65 14.77 -6.42 19.17
N TRP A 66 14.67 -5.77 18.00
CA TRP A 66 13.92 -6.25 16.87
C TRP A 66 14.78 -6.27 15.60
N THR A 67 14.72 -7.36 14.87
CA THR A 67 15.37 -7.48 13.56
C THR A 67 14.44 -8.12 12.55
N ILE A 68 14.64 -7.83 11.28
CA ILE A 68 13.89 -8.41 10.16
C ILE A 68 14.86 -8.85 9.07
N GLU A 69 14.58 -9.98 8.44
CA GLU A 69 15.34 -10.49 7.32
C GLU A 69 14.39 -11.19 6.31
N PRO A 70 14.57 -10.97 5.01
CA PRO A 70 15.53 -10.05 4.36
C PRO A 70 15.21 -8.57 4.63
N ALA A 71 16.02 -7.65 4.07
CA ALA A 71 15.74 -6.22 4.13
C ALA A 71 14.43 -5.91 3.40
N LEU A 72 13.62 -5.00 3.95
CA LEU A 72 12.37 -4.56 3.31
C LEU A 72 12.63 -3.84 1.97
N PRO A 73 11.69 -3.89 1.04
CA PRO A 73 11.79 -3.14 -0.20
C PRO A 73 11.82 -1.63 0.04
N PRO A 74 12.41 -0.86 -0.88
CA PRO A 74 12.46 0.60 -0.79
C PRO A 74 11.10 1.22 -0.49
N GLY A 75 11.11 2.25 0.38
CA GLY A 75 9.91 2.96 0.81
C GLY A 75 9.24 2.37 2.05
N LEU A 76 9.57 1.13 2.45
CA LEU A 76 9.16 0.56 3.72
C LEU A 76 10.27 0.67 4.76
N THR A 77 9.87 0.85 6.01
CA THR A 77 10.76 0.94 7.16
C THR A 77 10.28 0.00 8.27
N PHE A 78 11.24 -0.67 8.91
CA PHE A 78 10.99 -1.53 10.06
C PHE A 78 11.45 -0.82 11.34
N ILE A 79 10.54 -0.66 12.31
CA ILE A 79 10.84 0.02 13.59
C ILE A 79 10.08 -0.72 14.70
N ASN A 80 10.80 -1.28 15.67
CA ASN A 80 10.22 -1.94 16.86
C ASN A 80 9.10 -2.94 16.54
N GLY A 81 9.29 -3.75 15.50
CA GLY A 81 8.31 -4.72 15.04
C GLY A 81 7.26 -4.17 14.08
N TYR A 82 7.16 -2.85 13.90
CA TYR A 82 6.23 -2.22 12.97
C TYR A 82 6.82 -2.13 11.58
N ILE A 83 6.01 -2.39 10.55
CA ILE A 83 6.33 -2.07 9.16
C ILE A 83 5.48 -0.88 8.76
N ILE A 84 6.12 0.19 8.33
CA ILE A 84 5.51 1.47 7.97
C ILE A 84 6.07 2.00 6.66
N GLY A 85 5.33 2.87 5.99
CA GLY A 85 5.77 3.51 4.75
C GLY A 85 4.93 3.13 3.54
N VAL A 86 5.46 3.45 2.38
CA VAL A 86 4.86 3.15 1.08
C VAL A 86 5.92 2.48 0.23
N ALA A 87 5.69 1.23 -0.16
CA ALA A 87 6.61 0.53 -1.06
C ALA A 87 6.70 1.27 -2.41
N THR A 88 7.90 1.51 -2.90
CA THR A 88 8.14 2.24 -4.16
C THR A 88 8.64 1.33 -5.28
N THR A 89 8.73 0.02 -5.03
CA THR A 89 9.12 -1.00 -6.01
C THR A 89 8.24 -2.23 -5.86
N ASN A 90 8.00 -2.93 -6.96
CA ASN A 90 7.31 -4.21 -6.92
C ASN A 90 8.18 -5.27 -6.25
N LEU A 91 7.56 -6.22 -5.58
CA LEU A 91 8.21 -7.34 -4.92
C LEU A 91 7.42 -8.61 -5.20
N SER A 92 8.08 -9.63 -5.74
CA SER A 92 7.51 -10.99 -5.77
C SER A 92 7.37 -11.49 -4.35
N THR A 93 6.44 -12.41 -4.11
CA THR A 93 6.23 -13.01 -2.80
C THR A 93 7.56 -13.43 -2.17
N THR A 94 7.86 -12.84 -1.03
CA THR A 94 9.11 -13.05 -0.30
C THR A 94 8.77 -13.28 1.17
N THR A 95 9.31 -14.36 1.72
CA THR A 95 9.13 -14.69 3.14
C THR A 95 10.08 -13.85 3.99
N TYR A 96 9.51 -13.17 4.97
CA TYR A 96 10.23 -12.38 5.97
C TYR A 96 10.20 -13.09 7.32
N THR A 97 11.33 -13.05 8.02
CA THR A 97 11.43 -13.49 9.40
C THR A 97 11.74 -12.29 10.29
N VAL A 98 10.96 -12.13 11.32
CA VAL A 98 11.15 -11.09 12.35
C VAL A 98 11.55 -11.77 13.63
N TRP A 99 12.60 -11.27 14.25
CA TRP A 99 13.04 -11.70 15.60
C TRP A 99 12.80 -10.59 16.59
N ALA A 100 12.42 -11.01 17.80
CA ALA A 100 12.20 -10.16 18.94
C ALA A 100 12.92 -10.79 20.15
N ASN A 101 13.87 -10.10 20.73
CA ASN A 101 14.75 -10.60 21.78
C ASN A 101 14.62 -9.75 23.04
N ASN A 102 14.65 -10.41 24.19
CA ASN A 102 14.80 -9.79 25.51
C ASN A 102 15.72 -10.66 26.39
N SER A 103 15.87 -10.33 27.67
CA SER A 103 16.67 -11.10 28.63
C SER A 103 16.17 -12.54 28.82
N GLY A 104 14.92 -12.82 28.55
CA GLY A 104 14.31 -14.15 28.64
C GLY A 104 14.60 -15.04 27.43
N GLY A 105 15.03 -14.47 26.31
CA GLY A 105 15.36 -15.22 25.10
C GLY A 105 14.86 -14.56 23.80
N ALA A 106 14.88 -15.36 22.74
CA ALA A 106 14.50 -14.96 21.39
C ALA A 106 13.16 -15.57 20.98
N ALA A 107 12.32 -14.76 20.34
CA ALA A 107 11.12 -15.19 19.62
C ALA A 107 11.23 -14.79 18.15
N PHE A 108 10.51 -15.50 17.30
CA PHE A 108 10.41 -15.13 15.88
C PHE A 108 9.01 -15.35 15.32
N ALA A 109 8.68 -14.62 14.28
CA ALA A 109 7.49 -14.81 13.46
C ALA A 109 7.86 -14.66 11.98
N THR A 110 7.10 -15.32 11.11
CA THR A 110 7.27 -15.24 9.66
C THR A 110 5.99 -14.74 9.00
N PHE A 111 6.14 -14.04 7.89
CA PHE A 111 5.05 -13.68 6.99
C PHE A 111 5.57 -13.55 5.55
N ASP A 112 4.69 -13.71 4.59
CA ASP A 112 4.98 -13.47 3.18
C ASP A 112 4.56 -12.05 2.78
N LEU A 113 5.45 -11.32 2.13
CA LEU A 113 5.17 -9.99 1.59
C LEU A 113 5.22 -10.01 0.07
N THR A 114 4.17 -9.49 -0.54
CA THR A 114 4.09 -9.23 -1.98
C THR A 114 3.80 -7.74 -2.20
N VAL A 115 4.47 -7.11 -3.14
CA VAL A 115 4.14 -5.75 -3.59
C VAL A 115 3.77 -5.80 -5.06
N ASN A 116 2.48 -5.66 -5.32
CA ASN A 116 1.94 -5.66 -6.66
C ASN A 116 2.04 -4.27 -7.31
N GLN A 117 2.11 -4.27 -8.63
CA GLN A 117 1.95 -3.07 -9.41
C GLN A 117 0.52 -2.52 -9.22
N PRO A 118 0.33 -1.18 -9.17
CA PRO A 118 -1.00 -0.60 -9.12
C PRO A 118 -1.79 -0.95 -10.37
N THR A 119 -3.07 -1.25 -10.21
CA THR A 119 -3.97 -1.47 -11.34
C THR A 119 -4.31 -0.13 -11.96
N PHE A 120 -3.88 0.09 -13.21
CA PHE A 120 -4.28 1.27 -13.98
C PHE A 120 -5.73 1.15 -14.41
N TYR A 121 -6.46 2.23 -14.30
CA TYR A 121 -7.80 2.33 -14.86
C TYR A 121 -8.07 3.75 -15.37
N ALA A 122 -8.93 3.83 -16.38
CA ALA A 122 -9.53 5.08 -16.80
C ALA A 122 -10.97 4.81 -17.22
N ARG A 123 -11.86 5.78 -17.04
CA ARG A 123 -13.25 5.73 -17.50
C ARG A 123 -13.84 7.12 -17.64
N TYR A 124 -14.77 7.29 -18.57
CA TYR A 124 -15.64 8.47 -18.58
C TYR A 124 -16.90 8.23 -17.77
N PRO A 125 -17.47 9.27 -17.15
CA PRO A 125 -18.73 9.17 -16.43
C PRO A 125 -19.91 8.91 -17.37
N VAL A 126 -19.76 9.26 -18.65
CA VAL A 126 -20.75 9.08 -19.70
C VAL A 126 -20.07 8.45 -20.91
N THR A 127 -20.69 7.44 -21.50
CA THR A 127 -20.18 6.71 -22.66
C THR A 127 -20.94 6.99 -23.96
N ARG A 128 -22.03 7.74 -23.89
CA ARG A 128 -22.81 8.16 -25.07
C ARG A 128 -23.28 9.60 -24.91
N LEU A 129 -23.03 10.40 -25.94
CA LEU A 129 -23.44 11.81 -26.07
C LEU A 129 -24.25 11.97 -27.33
N VAL A 130 -25.39 12.65 -27.21
CA VAL A 130 -26.21 13.13 -28.33
C VAL A 130 -26.27 14.63 -28.18
N LEU A 131 -25.79 15.34 -29.15
CA LEU A 131 -25.74 16.82 -29.19
C LEU A 131 -26.56 17.30 -30.37
N GLU A 132 -26.97 18.57 -30.34
CA GLU A 132 -27.50 19.28 -31.48
C GLU A 132 -26.42 20.21 -32.08
N VAL A 133 -26.56 20.55 -33.36
CA VAL A 133 -25.69 21.56 -33.99
C VAL A 133 -25.81 22.87 -33.20
N ASN A 134 -24.70 23.53 -32.95
CA ASN A 134 -24.54 24.71 -32.09
C ASN A 134 -24.78 24.47 -30.58
N GLU A 135 -25.00 23.25 -30.14
CA GLU A 135 -25.04 22.91 -28.73
C GLU A 135 -23.61 22.80 -28.16
N THR A 136 -23.39 23.48 -27.03
CA THR A 136 -22.13 23.35 -26.27
C THR A 136 -22.21 22.14 -25.37
N MET A 137 -21.33 21.16 -25.61
CA MET A 137 -21.31 19.95 -24.79
C MET A 137 -20.84 20.23 -23.36
N PRO A 138 -21.38 19.51 -22.35
CA PRO A 138 -20.81 19.54 -21.02
C PRO A 138 -19.36 19.01 -21.07
N THR A 139 -18.44 19.70 -20.43
CA THR A 139 -17.06 19.24 -20.37
C THR A 139 -16.96 17.88 -19.69
N LEU A 140 -16.51 16.87 -20.43
CA LEU A 140 -16.26 15.54 -19.89
C LEU A 140 -14.79 15.37 -19.54
N ARG A 141 -14.55 14.93 -18.31
CA ARG A 141 -13.23 14.56 -17.81
C ARG A 141 -13.22 13.08 -17.46
N PRO A 142 -12.17 12.34 -17.82
CA PRO A 142 -12.04 10.97 -17.39
C PRO A 142 -11.74 10.91 -15.88
N LEU A 143 -12.23 9.87 -15.23
CA LEU A 143 -11.73 9.43 -13.93
C LEU A 143 -10.65 8.40 -14.21
N TYR A 144 -9.45 8.60 -13.69
CA TYR A 144 -8.35 7.69 -13.92
C TYR A 144 -7.42 7.59 -12.71
N TYR A 145 -6.70 6.47 -12.67
CA TYR A 145 -5.60 6.23 -11.75
C TYR A 145 -4.46 5.53 -12.51
N PHE A 146 -3.29 6.12 -12.53
CA PHE A 146 -2.10 5.62 -13.22
C PHE A 146 -0.89 5.49 -12.28
N GLY A 147 -1.12 5.27 -10.99
CA GLY A 147 -0.03 5.20 -10.02
C GLY A 147 0.74 6.52 -9.98
N ASP A 148 2.06 6.42 -10.02
CA ASP A 148 2.95 7.58 -9.96
C ASP A 148 3.10 8.33 -11.30
N ASN A 149 2.58 7.79 -12.40
CA ASN A 149 2.59 8.48 -13.68
C ASN A 149 1.57 9.63 -13.70
N GLN A 150 2.05 10.84 -13.50
CA GLN A 150 1.25 12.06 -13.43
C GLN A 150 0.96 12.68 -14.82
N ASN A 151 1.58 12.18 -15.89
CA ASN A 151 1.47 12.74 -17.23
C ASN A 151 1.11 11.67 -18.26
N PRO A 152 -0.11 11.11 -18.22
CA PRO A 152 -0.55 10.16 -19.24
C PRO A 152 -0.67 10.84 -20.60
N VAL A 153 -0.29 10.14 -21.67
CA VAL A 153 -0.47 10.59 -23.04
C VAL A 153 -1.80 10.09 -23.55
N TRP A 154 -2.61 11.00 -24.05
CA TRP A 154 -3.96 10.74 -24.53
C TRP A 154 -4.04 10.90 -26.05
N SER A 155 -4.77 10.01 -26.68
CA SER A 155 -5.14 10.11 -28.09
C SER A 155 -6.60 9.71 -28.31
N ILE A 156 -7.21 10.19 -29.38
CA ILE A 156 -8.57 9.85 -29.77
C ILE A 156 -8.61 9.48 -31.26
N SER A 157 -9.42 8.51 -31.61
CA SER A 157 -9.66 8.10 -32.99
C SER A 157 -11.10 7.58 -33.13
N PRO A 158 -11.78 7.89 -34.22
CA PRO A 158 -11.40 8.80 -35.31
C PRO A 158 -11.35 10.28 -34.87
N GLU A 159 -11.14 11.18 -35.83
CA GLU A 159 -11.20 12.63 -35.58
C GLU A 159 -12.59 13.08 -35.16
N LEU A 160 -12.67 13.99 -34.19
CA LEU A 160 -13.94 14.49 -33.64
C LEU A 160 -14.72 15.32 -34.66
N PRO A 161 -16.05 15.41 -34.53
CA PRO A 161 -16.87 16.36 -35.28
C PRO A 161 -16.37 17.79 -35.14
N ALA A 162 -16.56 18.58 -36.18
CA ALA A 162 -16.16 19.98 -36.21
C ALA A 162 -16.69 20.76 -34.98
N GLY A 163 -15.80 21.53 -34.34
CA GLY A 163 -16.09 22.34 -33.17
C GLY A 163 -15.94 21.61 -31.83
N LEU A 164 -15.81 20.28 -31.82
CA LEU A 164 -15.45 19.54 -30.60
C LEU A 164 -13.92 19.43 -30.45
N LEU A 165 -13.47 19.43 -29.21
CA LEU A 165 -12.05 19.46 -28.85
C LEU A 165 -11.72 18.29 -27.90
N PHE A 166 -10.54 17.71 -28.13
CA PHE A 166 -9.95 16.72 -27.24
C PHE A 166 -8.58 17.18 -26.77
N GLU A 167 -8.43 17.37 -25.47
CA GLU A 167 -7.17 17.84 -24.89
C GLU A 167 -6.91 17.15 -23.55
N ASN A 168 -5.80 16.44 -23.44
CA ASN A 168 -5.39 15.73 -22.21
C ASN A 168 -6.52 14.87 -21.60
N GLY A 169 -7.22 14.12 -22.45
CA GLY A 169 -8.35 13.29 -22.03
C GLY A 169 -9.66 14.06 -21.81
N ARG A 170 -9.67 15.38 -21.97
CA ARG A 170 -10.88 16.20 -21.81
C ARG A 170 -11.58 16.38 -23.15
N LEU A 171 -12.87 16.05 -23.18
CA LEU A 171 -13.78 16.36 -24.28
C LEU A 171 -14.56 17.63 -23.94
N SER A 172 -14.62 18.57 -24.89
CA SER A 172 -15.34 19.85 -24.75
C SER A 172 -15.59 20.47 -26.13
N GLY A 173 -16.31 21.57 -26.17
CA GLY A 173 -16.53 22.33 -27.40
C GLY A 173 -17.99 22.49 -27.76
N THR A 174 -18.24 23.07 -28.95
CA THR A 174 -19.58 23.29 -29.52
C THR A 174 -19.58 22.68 -30.91
N ALA A 175 -20.40 21.67 -31.12
CA ALA A 175 -20.49 21.01 -32.42
C ALA A 175 -21.06 21.99 -33.46
N THR A 176 -20.37 22.16 -34.59
CA THR A 176 -20.76 23.11 -35.65
C THR A 176 -21.38 22.45 -36.87
N GLU A 177 -21.31 21.13 -36.96
CA GLU A 177 -21.86 20.34 -38.08
C GLU A 177 -22.46 19.04 -37.54
N ALA A 178 -23.56 18.58 -38.20
CA ALA A 178 -24.16 17.30 -37.89
C ALA A 178 -23.22 16.13 -38.23
N SER A 179 -23.23 15.11 -37.42
CA SER A 179 -22.47 13.88 -37.65
C SER A 179 -23.25 12.65 -37.23
N ASN A 180 -23.07 11.57 -37.96
CA ASN A 180 -23.65 10.28 -37.61
C ASN A 180 -23.08 9.76 -36.29
N GLU A 181 -23.86 8.89 -35.63
CA GLU A 181 -23.41 8.17 -34.47
C GLU A 181 -22.08 7.47 -34.77
N THR A 182 -21.05 7.84 -34.03
CA THR A 182 -19.67 7.33 -34.20
C THR A 182 -19.08 6.90 -32.86
N ASN A 183 -18.46 5.73 -32.85
CA ASN A 183 -17.74 5.24 -31.68
C ASN A 183 -16.28 5.73 -31.73
N TYR A 184 -15.89 6.50 -30.73
CA TYR A 184 -14.55 7.03 -30.56
C TYR A 184 -13.77 6.17 -29.60
N THR A 185 -12.60 5.69 -30.03
CA THR A 185 -11.63 5.01 -29.17
C THR A 185 -10.66 6.05 -28.61
N ILE A 186 -10.60 6.14 -27.31
CA ILE A 186 -9.66 7.00 -26.60
C ILE A 186 -8.61 6.11 -25.97
N SER A 187 -7.38 6.24 -26.42
CA SER A 187 -6.26 5.48 -25.87
C SER A 187 -5.47 6.37 -24.94
N VAL A 188 -5.17 5.84 -23.76
CA VAL A 188 -4.32 6.50 -22.77
C VAL A 188 -3.13 5.61 -22.46
N PHE A 189 -1.95 6.18 -22.62
CA PHE A 189 -0.68 5.50 -22.41
C PHE A 189 -0.13 5.90 -21.05
N GLY A 190 0.00 4.91 -20.16
CA GLY A 190 0.86 4.94 -18.99
C GLY A 190 2.20 4.27 -19.31
N GLU A 191 2.94 3.87 -18.29
CA GLU A 191 4.28 3.26 -18.49
C GLU A 191 4.26 1.87 -19.14
N MET A 192 3.14 1.13 -19.20
CA MET A 192 3.18 -0.29 -19.57
C MET A 192 2.19 -0.72 -20.66
N VAL A 193 0.90 -0.53 -20.50
CA VAL A 193 -0.12 -0.98 -21.47
C VAL A 193 -1.14 0.13 -21.66
N PRO A 194 -1.51 0.44 -22.92
CA PRO A 194 -2.56 1.42 -23.17
C PRO A 194 -3.89 0.93 -22.60
N VAL A 195 -4.62 1.84 -21.94
CA VAL A 195 -6.01 1.63 -21.56
C VAL A 195 -6.88 2.24 -22.65
N GLU A 196 -7.80 1.48 -23.20
CA GLU A 196 -8.74 1.94 -24.21
C GLU A 196 -10.11 2.22 -23.58
N LEU A 197 -10.66 3.38 -23.93
CA LEU A 197 -11.97 3.83 -23.52
C LEU A 197 -12.80 4.11 -24.76
N PHE A 198 -14.11 3.98 -24.63
CA PHE A 198 -15.02 4.19 -25.74
C PHE A 198 -16.06 5.25 -25.37
N VAL A 199 -16.28 6.20 -26.29
CA VAL A 199 -17.35 7.20 -26.19
C VAL A 199 -18.04 7.28 -27.54
N ILE A 200 -19.36 7.16 -27.52
CA ILE A 200 -20.19 7.32 -28.70
C ILE A 200 -20.66 8.77 -28.76
N ILE A 201 -20.48 9.42 -29.89
CA ILE A 201 -20.96 10.79 -30.13
C ILE A 201 -21.79 10.82 -31.39
N GLU A 202 -22.97 11.46 -31.31
CA GLU A 202 -23.86 11.77 -32.40
C GLU A 202 -24.19 13.27 -32.35
N VAL A 203 -24.15 13.97 -33.48
CA VAL A 203 -24.53 15.37 -33.58
C VAL A 203 -25.70 15.48 -34.57
N ARG A 204 -26.86 15.87 -34.10
CA ARG A 204 -28.09 16.00 -34.88
C ARG A 204 -28.27 17.43 -35.40
N GLU A 205 -28.93 17.55 -36.54
CA GLU A 205 -29.40 18.85 -36.98
C GLU A 205 -30.34 19.46 -35.92
N GLU A 206 -30.29 20.78 -35.76
CA GLU A 206 -31.22 21.51 -34.91
C GLU A 206 -32.65 21.24 -35.34
N ALA A 207 -33.51 20.80 -34.42
CA ALA A 207 -34.92 20.57 -34.74
C ALA A 207 -35.57 21.89 -35.13
N ASN A 208 -35.90 22.06 -36.43
CA ASN A 208 -36.68 23.20 -36.90
C ASN A 208 -38.08 23.16 -36.27
N ASN A 209 -38.33 24.05 -35.33
CA ASN A 209 -39.62 24.35 -34.77
C ASN A 209 -40.37 25.36 -35.64
#